data_f71e90cc361cf51ff99c539df992d3e6
#
_entry.id   f71e90cc361cf51ff99c539df992d3e6
#
_cell.length_a   1.000
_cell.length_b   1.000
_cell.length_c   1.000
_cell.angle_alpha   90.00
_cell.angle_beta   90.00
_cell.angle_gamma   90.00
#
_symmetry.space_group_name_H-M   'P 1'
#
loop_
_entity.id
_entity.type
_entity.pdbx_description
1 polymer ?
#
loop_
_entity_poly.entity_id
_entity_poly.type
_entity_poly.pdbx_seq_one_letter_code
_entity_poly.pdbx_strand_id
1 'polypeptide(L)'
;MLTLLPPLLGRDGERPIIMQDNPNEQFPIVDEDGNILGAVSRGHAHDGSKILHPVVHLHVFNGKGELYLQHRPAWKDIQPDKWDTAVGGHIDLGENVDQALHREVREELGITDFQPESLGHYVFESKRERELVYVHRCVYEGPIKPSKDELNGGRFWTRQEILDNIGKGVFTPNFENEYKKFFA
;
A
#
# COMPACT_ATOMS: atom_id res chain seq x y z
N MET A 1 38.96 -11.36 -5.29
CA MET A 1 38.82 -10.02 -4.68
C MET A 1 37.95 -9.21 -5.62
N LEU A 2 36.62 -9.25 -5.44
CA LEU A 2 35.67 -8.50 -6.26
C LEU A 2 35.54 -7.08 -5.70
N THR A 3 35.99 -6.13 -6.47
CA THR A 3 35.83 -4.70 -6.19
C THR A 3 34.36 -4.33 -6.43
N LEU A 4 33.65 -4.05 -5.34
CA LEU A 4 32.31 -3.40 -5.42
C LEU A 4 32.52 -2.00 -6.02
N LEU A 5 31.94 -1.78 -7.19
CA LEU A 5 31.82 -0.45 -7.75
C LEU A 5 30.88 0.39 -6.87
N PRO A 6 31.24 1.63 -6.52
CA PRO A 6 30.32 2.51 -5.79
C PRO A 6 29.11 2.84 -6.66
N PRO A 7 27.93 3.07 -6.05
CA PRO A 7 26.73 3.47 -6.79
C PRO A 7 27.01 4.77 -7.53
N LEU A 8 26.56 4.84 -8.79
CA LEU A 8 26.64 6.04 -9.62
C LEU A 8 25.86 7.17 -8.94
N LEU A 9 26.59 8.15 -8.43
CA LEU A 9 26.01 9.41 -7.97
C LEU A 9 25.45 10.16 -9.18
N GLY A 10 24.16 10.43 -9.14
CA GLY A 10 23.53 11.38 -10.06
C GLY A 10 24.20 12.75 -9.94
N ARG A 11 24.29 13.47 -11.04
CA ARG A 11 24.74 14.87 -11.04
C ARG A 11 23.77 15.64 -10.15
N ASP A 12 24.31 16.40 -9.19
CA ASP A 12 23.62 17.33 -8.29
C ASP A 12 23.21 16.82 -6.88
N GLY A 13 23.93 15.84 -6.32
CA GLY A 13 23.78 15.51 -4.89
C GLY A 13 22.42 14.87 -4.50
N GLU A 14 21.66 14.42 -5.47
CA GLU A 14 20.41 13.69 -5.26
C GLU A 14 20.69 12.25 -4.83
N ARG A 15 19.93 11.77 -3.84
CA ARG A 15 19.98 10.38 -3.39
C ARG A 15 19.72 9.45 -4.56
N PRO A 16 20.29 8.24 -4.61
CA PRO A 16 19.97 7.28 -5.64
C PRO A 16 18.47 7.04 -5.65
N ILE A 17 17.82 7.24 -6.79
CA ILE A 17 16.42 6.94 -6.99
C ILE A 17 16.27 5.42 -6.90
N ILE A 18 15.78 4.92 -5.76
CA ILE A 18 15.35 3.53 -5.63
C ILE A 18 14.00 3.45 -6.33
N MET A 19 14.03 3.25 -7.64
CA MET A 19 12.82 3.16 -8.49
C MET A 19 12.23 1.75 -8.57
N GLN A 20 12.66 0.81 -7.71
CA GLN A 20 12.17 -0.57 -7.72
C GLN A 20 12.01 -1.10 -6.30
N ASP A 21 10.90 -1.80 -6.09
CA ASP A 21 10.66 -2.56 -4.88
C ASP A 21 11.77 -3.62 -4.69
N ASN A 22 12.28 -3.77 -3.46
CA ASN A 22 13.36 -4.71 -3.16
C ASN A 22 12.83 -6.16 -3.20
N PRO A 23 13.23 -7.01 -4.17
CA PRO A 23 12.71 -8.38 -4.27
C PRO A 23 13.15 -9.30 -3.13
N ASN A 24 14.17 -8.91 -2.35
CA ASN A 24 14.71 -9.69 -1.23
C ASN A 24 14.07 -9.31 0.12
N GLU A 25 13.20 -8.31 0.16
CA GLU A 25 12.42 -7.98 1.35
C GLU A 25 11.65 -9.21 1.84
N GLN A 26 11.57 -9.42 3.15
CA GLN A 26 11.00 -10.63 3.73
C GLN A 26 9.65 -10.36 4.38
N PHE A 27 8.66 -11.16 3.99
CA PHE A 27 7.32 -11.13 4.55
C PHE A 27 7.01 -12.42 5.31
N PRO A 28 6.16 -12.39 6.34
CA PRO A 28 5.63 -13.61 6.92
C PRO A 28 4.70 -14.32 5.93
N ILE A 29 4.78 -15.66 5.89
CA ILE A 29 3.73 -16.50 5.32
C ILE A 29 2.70 -16.71 6.41
N VAL A 30 1.42 -16.53 6.08
CA VAL A 30 0.33 -16.67 7.04
C VAL A 30 -0.77 -17.61 6.54
N ASP A 31 -1.59 -18.12 7.47
CA ASP A 31 -2.90 -18.69 7.14
C ASP A 31 -3.98 -17.60 7.08
N GLU A 32 -5.22 -17.96 6.79
CA GLU A 32 -6.34 -17.02 6.68
C GLU A 32 -6.77 -16.40 8.02
N ASP A 33 -6.35 -17.00 9.14
CA ASP A 33 -6.53 -16.46 10.50
C ASP A 33 -5.38 -15.55 10.94
N GLY A 34 -4.34 -15.39 10.10
CA GLY A 34 -3.18 -14.55 10.37
C GLY A 34 -2.08 -15.23 11.22
N ASN A 35 -2.15 -16.56 11.44
CA ASN A 35 -1.07 -17.29 12.10
C ASN A 35 0.15 -17.38 11.19
N ILE A 36 1.34 -17.11 11.74
CA ILE A 36 2.59 -17.14 10.98
C ILE A 36 3.02 -18.60 10.76
N LEU A 37 3.23 -18.98 9.50
CA LEU A 37 3.63 -20.32 9.07
C LEU A 37 5.09 -20.37 8.60
N GLY A 38 5.71 -19.24 8.28
CA GLY A 38 7.06 -19.16 7.77
C GLY A 38 7.39 -17.77 7.24
N ALA A 39 8.36 -17.68 6.33
CA ALA A 39 8.79 -16.45 5.69
C ALA A 39 8.97 -16.63 4.17
N VAL A 40 8.76 -15.56 3.42
CA VAL A 40 8.89 -15.54 1.96
C VAL A 40 9.50 -14.21 1.51
N SER A 41 10.31 -14.25 0.45
CA SER A 41 10.78 -13.02 -0.18
C SER A 41 9.68 -12.33 -0.99
N ARG A 42 9.73 -11.01 -1.09
CA ARG A 42 8.81 -10.21 -1.91
C ARG A 42 8.73 -10.72 -3.35
N GLY A 43 9.88 -11.02 -3.95
CA GLY A 43 9.93 -11.54 -5.31
C GLY A 43 9.14 -12.82 -5.48
N HIS A 44 9.24 -13.75 -4.52
CA HIS A 44 8.52 -15.04 -4.56
C HIS A 44 7.03 -14.87 -4.20
N ALA A 45 6.69 -13.96 -3.28
CA ALA A 45 5.30 -13.66 -2.93
C ALA A 45 4.50 -13.10 -4.12
N HIS A 46 5.17 -12.44 -5.08
CA HIS A 46 4.57 -11.77 -6.23
C HIS A 46 4.83 -12.45 -7.59
N ASP A 47 5.33 -13.68 -7.62
CA ASP A 47 5.67 -14.41 -8.85
C ASP A 47 4.55 -15.29 -9.43
N GLY A 48 3.38 -15.27 -8.80
CA GLY A 48 2.25 -16.11 -9.16
C GLY A 48 2.12 -17.40 -8.34
N SER A 49 3.02 -17.64 -7.38
CA SER A 49 2.97 -18.81 -6.47
C SER A 49 1.79 -18.78 -5.50
N LYS A 50 1.12 -17.62 -5.36
CA LYS A 50 -0.07 -17.44 -4.50
C LYS A 50 0.19 -17.72 -3.01
N ILE A 51 1.39 -17.43 -2.56
CA ILE A 51 1.75 -17.54 -1.15
C ILE A 51 1.02 -16.43 -0.38
N LEU A 52 0.19 -16.82 0.60
CA LEU A 52 -0.57 -15.88 1.40
C LEU A 52 0.37 -15.12 2.34
N HIS A 53 0.42 -13.81 2.18
CA HIS A 53 1.21 -12.88 3.00
C HIS A 53 0.37 -11.68 3.42
N PRO A 54 0.63 -11.07 4.59
CA PRO A 54 -0.23 -10.05 5.15
C PRO A 54 0.14 -8.66 4.65
N VAL A 55 -0.89 -7.83 4.44
CA VAL A 55 -0.77 -6.41 4.11
C VAL A 55 -1.71 -5.56 4.97
N VAL A 56 -1.41 -4.28 5.12
CA VAL A 56 -2.26 -3.30 5.79
C VAL A 56 -2.78 -2.28 4.80
N HIS A 57 -4.06 -1.93 4.92
CA HIS A 57 -4.68 -0.83 4.18
C HIS A 57 -5.29 0.18 5.14
N LEU A 58 -5.16 1.49 4.82
CA LEU A 58 -5.82 2.57 5.54
C LEU A 58 -6.63 3.43 4.57
N HIS A 59 -7.91 3.59 4.87
CA HIS A 59 -8.79 4.57 4.26
C HIS A 59 -8.84 5.84 5.12
N VAL A 60 -8.45 6.98 4.54
CA VAL A 60 -8.38 8.28 5.24
C VAL A 60 -9.52 9.17 4.78
N PHE A 61 -10.44 9.48 5.70
CA PHE A 61 -11.52 10.41 5.48
C PHE A 61 -11.19 11.78 6.06
N ASN A 62 -11.71 12.85 5.47
CA ASN A 62 -11.75 14.16 6.12
C ASN A 62 -13.10 14.36 6.83
N GLY A 63 -13.25 15.47 7.54
CA GLY A 63 -14.49 15.82 8.27
C GLY A 63 -15.71 16.06 7.38
N LYS A 64 -15.52 16.20 6.06
CA LYS A 64 -16.61 16.29 5.07
C LYS A 64 -17.05 14.92 4.57
N GLY A 65 -16.38 13.84 4.98
CA GLY A 65 -16.64 12.48 4.50
C GLY A 65 -16.07 12.19 3.11
N GLU A 66 -15.16 13.03 2.62
CA GLU A 66 -14.40 12.77 1.39
C GLU A 66 -13.25 11.80 1.70
N LEU A 67 -12.92 10.94 0.75
CA LEU A 67 -11.91 9.88 0.89
C LEU A 67 -10.62 10.26 0.17
N TYR A 68 -9.51 10.22 0.89
CA TYR A 68 -8.20 10.43 0.27
C TYR A 68 -7.77 9.20 -0.51
N LEU A 69 -7.39 9.39 -1.78
CA LEU A 69 -6.78 8.37 -2.61
C LEU A 69 -5.39 8.80 -3.05
N GLN A 70 -4.45 7.86 -3.05
CA GLN A 70 -3.13 8.03 -3.62
C GLN A 70 -3.15 7.80 -5.13
N HIS A 71 -2.30 8.50 -5.87
CA HIS A 71 -2.06 8.23 -7.28
C HIS A 71 -0.78 7.40 -7.44
N ARG A 72 -0.91 6.21 -7.99
CA ARG A 72 0.21 5.28 -8.20
C ARG A 72 1.08 5.78 -9.33
N PRO A 73 2.42 5.81 -9.18
CA PRO A 73 3.32 6.19 -10.27
C PRO A 73 3.22 5.26 -11.47
N ALA A 74 3.50 5.80 -12.65
CA ALA A 74 3.49 5.03 -13.91
C ALA A 74 4.60 3.95 -13.97
N TRP A 75 5.63 4.04 -13.12
CA TRP A 75 6.71 3.06 -13.06
C TRP A 75 6.42 1.85 -12.16
N LYS A 76 5.34 1.87 -11.37
CA LYS A 76 4.95 0.72 -10.54
C LYS A 76 4.61 -0.48 -11.43
N ASP A 77 5.12 -1.66 -11.04
CA ASP A 77 4.94 -2.91 -11.77
C ASP A 77 3.49 -3.40 -11.75
N ILE A 78 2.80 -3.19 -10.62
CA ILE A 78 1.40 -3.61 -10.43
C ILE A 78 0.50 -2.38 -10.48
N GLN A 79 -0.53 -2.40 -11.36
CA GLN A 79 -1.55 -1.33 -11.50
C GLN A 79 -0.94 0.08 -11.62
N PRO A 80 -0.04 0.35 -12.60
CA PRO A 80 0.55 1.66 -12.78
C PRO A 80 -0.50 2.72 -13.13
N ASP A 81 -0.23 3.97 -12.75
CA ASP A 81 -1.01 5.16 -13.12
C ASP A 81 -2.50 5.12 -12.73
N LYS A 82 -2.82 4.39 -11.64
CA LYS A 82 -4.18 4.29 -11.10
C LYS A 82 -4.28 4.96 -9.74
N TRP A 83 -5.52 5.31 -9.38
CA TRP A 83 -5.85 5.77 -8.03
C TRP A 83 -6.13 4.57 -7.12
N ASP A 84 -5.66 4.64 -5.89
CA ASP A 84 -5.68 3.53 -4.94
C ASP A 84 -6.00 4.01 -3.53
N THR A 85 -6.25 3.07 -2.62
CA THR A 85 -6.39 3.30 -1.18
C THR A 85 -5.29 4.23 -0.66
N ALA A 86 -5.62 5.09 0.28
CA ALA A 86 -4.70 6.12 0.80
C ALA A 86 -3.34 5.56 1.21
N VAL A 87 -3.32 4.42 1.90
CA VAL A 87 -2.10 3.69 2.27
C VAL A 87 -2.31 2.19 2.04
N GLY A 88 -1.33 1.55 1.44
CA GLY A 88 -1.29 0.10 1.29
C GLY A 88 0.15 -0.39 1.30
N GLY A 89 0.47 -1.28 2.25
CA GLY A 89 1.82 -1.80 2.39
C GLY A 89 1.90 -3.17 3.05
N HIS A 90 3.03 -3.82 2.89
CA HIS A 90 3.29 -5.14 3.43
C HIS A 90 3.61 -5.08 4.93
N ILE A 91 3.29 -6.15 5.63
CA ILE A 91 3.77 -6.37 6.99
C ILE A 91 5.12 -7.06 6.87
N ASP A 92 6.17 -6.44 7.41
CA ASP A 92 7.51 -7.01 7.40
C ASP A 92 7.63 -8.17 8.40
N LEU A 93 8.59 -9.06 8.14
CA LEU A 93 8.88 -10.14 9.07
C LEU A 93 9.28 -9.60 10.44
N GLY A 94 8.52 -9.97 11.48
CA GLY A 94 8.71 -9.51 12.86
C GLY A 94 7.87 -8.30 13.26
N GLU A 95 7.13 -7.67 12.33
CA GLU A 95 6.14 -6.65 12.64
C GLU A 95 4.77 -7.26 12.99
N ASN A 96 4.00 -6.57 13.80
CA ASN A 96 2.56 -6.80 13.93
C ASN A 96 1.78 -5.81 13.04
N VAL A 97 0.46 -6.01 12.93
CA VAL A 97 -0.43 -5.18 12.10
C VAL A 97 -0.34 -3.69 12.45
N ASP A 98 -0.35 -3.35 13.74
CA ASP A 98 -0.32 -1.96 14.21
C ASP A 98 1.02 -1.27 13.89
N GLN A 99 2.14 -1.97 14.09
CA GLN A 99 3.46 -1.47 13.75
C GLN A 99 3.61 -1.20 12.26
N ALA A 100 3.19 -2.16 11.41
CA ALA A 100 3.23 -2.01 9.96
C ALA A 100 2.34 -0.86 9.51
N LEU A 101 1.12 -0.75 10.05
CA LEU A 101 0.18 0.32 9.70
C LEU A 101 0.79 1.71 9.99
N HIS A 102 1.33 1.91 11.19
CA HIS A 102 1.94 3.20 11.57
C HIS A 102 3.20 3.51 10.76
N ARG A 103 4.02 2.51 10.43
CA ARG A 103 5.19 2.68 9.57
C ARG A 103 4.80 3.11 8.17
N GLU A 104 3.88 2.38 7.52
CA GLU A 104 3.43 2.67 6.15
C GLU A 104 2.76 4.05 6.05
N VAL A 105 1.90 4.40 7.00
CA VAL A 105 1.21 5.70 7.03
C VAL A 105 2.21 6.86 7.15
N ARG A 106 3.24 6.70 7.98
CA ARG A 106 4.30 7.69 8.10
C ARG A 106 5.15 7.79 6.84
N GLU A 107 5.52 6.64 6.24
CA GLU A 107 6.37 6.58 5.04
C GLU A 107 5.65 7.13 3.81
N GLU A 108 4.40 6.72 3.58
CA GLU A 108 3.65 7.12 2.39
C GLU A 108 3.02 8.51 2.50
N LEU A 109 2.47 8.90 3.66
CA LEU A 109 1.68 10.13 3.81
C LEU A 109 2.26 11.16 4.80
N GLY A 110 3.34 10.81 5.52
CA GLY A 110 3.93 11.69 6.54
C GLY A 110 3.03 11.94 7.75
N ILE A 111 2.04 11.10 7.99
CA ILE A 111 1.14 11.20 9.14
C ILE A 111 1.71 10.37 10.29
N THR A 112 1.83 10.98 11.47
CA THR A 112 2.38 10.33 12.67
C THR A 112 1.37 10.19 13.81
N ASP A 113 0.32 11.01 13.83
CA ASP A 113 -0.72 10.99 14.87
C ASP A 113 -2.09 10.85 14.22
N PHE A 114 -2.66 9.67 14.32
CA PHE A 114 -4.00 9.34 13.82
C PHE A 114 -4.60 8.21 14.65
N GLN A 115 -5.93 8.05 14.58
CA GLN A 115 -6.66 7.04 15.33
C GLN A 115 -7.28 6.04 14.36
N PRO A 116 -6.65 4.88 14.10
CA PRO A 116 -7.18 3.86 13.21
C PRO A 116 -8.33 3.09 13.86
N GLU A 117 -9.36 2.81 13.08
CA GLU A 117 -10.44 1.88 13.39
C GLU A 117 -10.32 0.68 12.45
N SER A 118 -10.25 -0.54 13.02
CA SER A 118 -10.22 -1.77 12.23
C SER A 118 -11.60 -2.05 11.64
N LEU A 119 -11.65 -2.34 10.34
CA LEU A 119 -12.84 -2.80 9.63
C LEU A 119 -12.86 -4.33 9.43
N GLY A 120 -11.80 -5.02 9.84
CA GLY A 120 -11.62 -6.46 9.69
C GLY A 120 -10.53 -6.81 8.68
N HIS A 121 -10.55 -8.05 8.20
CA HIS A 121 -9.61 -8.53 7.20
C HIS A 121 -10.31 -9.43 6.17
N TYR A 122 -9.68 -9.62 5.03
CA TYR A 122 -10.14 -10.52 3.97
C TYR A 122 -8.96 -11.01 3.14
N VAL A 123 -9.17 -12.09 2.39
CA VAL A 123 -8.18 -12.59 1.43
C VAL A 123 -8.45 -11.98 0.05
N PHE A 124 -7.46 -11.31 -0.49
CA PHE A 124 -7.42 -10.86 -1.88
C PHE A 124 -6.55 -11.81 -2.70
N GLU A 125 -6.98 -12.09 -3.93
CA GLU A 125 -6.21 -12.89 -4.86
C GLU A 125 -6.24 -12.27 -6.26
N SER A 126 -5.06 -12.12 -6.86
CA SER A 126 -4.88 -11.73 -8.25
C SER A 126 -4.16 -12.85 -9.03
N LYS A 127 -3.79 -12.61 -10.29
CA LYS A 127 -2.96 -13.56 -11.04
C LYS A 127 -1.56 -13.73 -10.45
N ARG A 128 -1.04 -12.71 -9.76
CA ARG A 128 0.34 -12.64 -9.29
C ARG A 128 0.50 -12.90 -7.80
N GLU A 129 -0.48 -12.57 -6.99
CA GLU A 129 -0.35 -12.52 -5.54
C GLU A 129 -1.61 -12.97 -4.82
N ARG A 130 -1.45 -13.35 -3.56
CA ARG A 130 -2.53 -13.65 -2.61
C ARG A 130 -2.20 -12.98 -1.29
N GLU A 131 -3.06 -12.07 -0.84
CA GLU A 131 -2.84 -11.21 0.30
C GLU A 131 -3.92 -11.39 1.38
N LEU A 132 -3.50 -11.44 2.64
CA LEU A 132 -4.39 -11.26 3.80
C LEU A 132 -4.41 -9.77 4.13
N VAL A 133 -5.48 -9.09 3.73
CA VAL A 133 -5.58 -7.63 3.83
C VAL A 133 -6.25 -7.22 5.13
N TYR A 134 -5.53 -6.54 6.01
CA TYR A 134 -6.07 -5.91 7.23
C TYR A 134 -6.50 -4.48 6.90
N VAL A 135 -7.81 -4.23 6.95
CA VAL A 135 -8.42 -2.97 6.51
C VAL A 135 -8.71 -2.07 7.70
N HIS A 136 -8.30 -0.81 7.60
CA HIS A 136 -8.52 0.22 8.61
C HIS A 136 -9.09 1.48 7.99
N ARG A 137 -9.74 2.30 8.80
CA ARG A 137 -10.11 3.66 8.44
C ARG A 137 -9.73 4.64 9.55
N CYS A 138 -9.58 5.91 9.20
CA CYS A 138 -9.50 7.02 10.15
C CYS A 138 -10.15 8.28 9.59
N VAL A 139 -10.46 9.23 10.47
CA VAL A 139 -10.77 10.60 10.09
C VAL A 139 -9.56 11.45 10.41
N TYR A 140 -9.05 12.22 9.45
CA TYR A 140 -7.85 13.01 9.60
C TYR A 140 -8.00 14.38 8.92
N GLU A 141 -7.72 15.44 9.67
CA GLU A 141 -7.84 16.83 9.22
C GLU A 141 -6.47 17.54 9.13
N GLY A 142 -5.40 16.84 9.47
CA GLY A 142 -4.06 17.38 9.44
C GLY A 142 -3.44 17.40 8.03
N PRO A 143 -2.20 17.89 7.91
CA PRO A 143 -1.50 17.92 6.63
C PRO A 143 -1.12 16.54 6.16
N ILE A 144 -1.35 16.25 4.88
CA ILE A 144 -0.93 15.03 4.19
C ILE A 144 0.23 15.39 3.27
N LYS A 145 1.35 14.67 3.42
CA LYS A 145 2.57 14.88 2.63
C LYS A 145 2.95 13.58 1.93
N PRO A 146 2.36 13.29 0.75
CA PRO A 146 2.67 12.08 0.01
C PRO A 146 4.16 11.97 -0.30
N SER A 147 4.73 10.78 -0.09
CA SER A 147 6.10 10.48 -0.46
C SER A 147 6.28 10.59 -1.98
N LYS A 148 7.19 11.46 -2.42
CA LYS A 148 7.50 11.63 -3.85
C LYS A 148 8.29 10.46 -4.44
N ASP A 149 8.90 9.66 -3.58
CA ASP A 149 9.68 8.49 -3.99
C ASP A 149 8.76 7.28 -4.28
N GLU A 150 7.57 7.25 -3.69
CA GLU A 150 6.65 6.12 -3.79
C GLU A 150 5.33 6.44 -4.50
N LEU A 151 4.89 7.70 -4.46
CA LEU A 151 3.58 8.14 -4.93
C LEU A 151 3.69 9.30 -5.92
N ASN A 152 2.74 9.37 -6.83
CA ASN A 152 2.54 10.54 -7.71
C ASN A 152 1.50 11.51 -7.12
N GLY A 153 1.57 11.74 -5.79
CA GLY A 153 0.62 12.56 -5.06
C GLY A 153 -0.67 11.84 -4.67
N GLY A 154 -1.67 12.62 -4.34
CA GLY A 154 -2.98 12.16 -3.94
C GLY A 154 -3.93 13.32 -3.71
N ARG A 155 -5.23 13.04 -3.56
CA ARG A 155 -6.25 14.02 -3.24
C ARG A 155 -7.46 13.40 -2.56
N PHE A 156 -8.30 14.24 -1.98
CA PHE A 156 -9.63 13.83 -1.53
C PHE A 156 -10.59 13.72 -2.72
N TRP A 157 -11.45 12.70 -2.65
CA TRP A 157 -12.50 12.41 -3.60
C TRP A 157 -13.84 12.41 -2.89
N THR A 158 -14.84 13.05 -3.47
CA THR A 158 -16.21 12.95 -2.98
C THR A 158 -16.78 11.56 -3.28
N ARG A 159 -17.80 11.15 -2.51
CA ARG A 159 -18.52 9.90 -2.78
C ARG A 159 -19.04 9.83 -4.23
N GLN A 160 -19.56 10.93 -4.74
CA GLN A 160 -20.11 10.99 -6.10
C GLN A 160 -19.03 10.79 -7.16
N GLU A 161 -17.87 11.45 -7.01
CA GLU A 161 -16.72 11.25 -7.92
C GLU A 161 -16.27 9.79 -7.95
N ILE A 162 -16.23 9.11 -6.78
CA ILE A 162 -15.84 7.70 -6.71
C ILE A 162 -16.87 6.85 -7.46
N LEU A 163 -18.17 7.00 -7.16
CA LEU A 163 -19.23 6.22 -7.80
C LEU A 163 -19.27 6.43 -9.31
N ASP A 164 -19.01 7.65 -9.77
CA ASP A 164 -18.99 7.98 -11.20
C ASP A 164 -17.80 7.35 -11.94
N ASN A 165 -16.75 6.92 -11.23
CA ASN A 165 -15.52 6.39 -11.83
C ASN A 165 -15.27 4.89 -11.57
N ILE A 166 -16.03 4.25 -10.67
CA ILE A 166 -15.97 2.80 -10.46
C ILE A 166 -16.27 2.05 -11.77
N GLY A 167 -15.45 1.04 -12.07
CA GLY A 167 -15.59 0.22 -13.28
C GLY A 167 -15.07 0.84 -14.56
N LYS A 168 -14.49 2.05 -14.50
CA LYS A 168 -13.93 2.77 -15.67
C LYS A 168 -12.41 2.65 -15.80
N GLY A 169 -11.77 1.82 -14.98
CA GLY A 169 -10.31 1.62 -15.01
C GLY A 169 -9.51 2.76 -14.36
N VAL A 170 -10.16 3.68 -13.68
CA VAL A 170 -9.53 4.80 -12.95
C VAL A 170 -8.88 4.33 -11.65
N PHE A 171 -9.52 3.39 -10.96
CA PHE A 171 -9.09 2.87 -9.69
C PHE A 171 -8.44 1.49 -9.82
N THR A 172 -7.65 1.12 -8.82
CA THR A 172 -7.17 -0.27 -8.70
C THR A 172 -8.32 -1.22 -8.40
N PRO A 173 -8.26 -2.48 -8.84
CA PRO A 173 -9.26 -3.49 -8.49
C PRO A 173 -9.41 -3.70 -6.99
N ASN A 174 -8.30 -3.60 -6.23
CA ASN A 174 -8.30 -3.71 -4.77
C ASN A 174 -9.14 -2.62 -4.14
N PHE A 175 -8.91 -1.35 -4.52
CA PHE A 175 -9.70 -0.23 -4.02
C PHE A 175 -11.19 -0.38 -4.34
N GLU A 176 -11.54 -0.70 -5.58
CA GLU A 176 -12.94 -0.87 -5.97
C GLU A 176 -13.64 -1.97 -5.18
N ASN A 177 -12.94 -3.09 -4.95
CA ASN A 177 -13.46 -4.20 -4.15
C ASN A 177 -13.68 -3.79 -2.68
N GLU A 178 -12.70 -3.13 -2.07
CA GLU A 178 -12.81 -2.65 -0.69
C GLU A 178 -13.88 -1.57 -0.53
N TYR A 179 -13.94 -0.62 -1.46
CA TYR A 179 -14.96 0.41 -1.43
C TYR A 179 -16.37 -0.18 -1.44
N LYS A 180 -16.64 -1.14 -2.33
CA LYS A 180 -17.91 -1.84 -2.40
C LYS A 180 -18.22 -2.64 -1.13
N LYS A 181 -17.19 -3.24 -0.53
CA LYS A 181 -17.36 -4.09 0.64
C LYS A 181 -17.64 -3.31 1.92
N PHE A 182 -16.98 -2.16 2.11
CA PHE A 182 -16.98 -1.44 3.39
C PHE A 182 -17.71 -0.10 3.36
N PHE A 183 -17.92 0.52 2.19
CA PHE A 183 -18.41 1.90 2.10
C PHE A 183 -19.59 2.11 1.13
N ALA A 184 -19.96 1.13 0.32
CA ALA A 184 -21.09 1.24 -0.62
C ALA A 184 -22.43 0.91 0.03
#